data_c4e86ad2956dee434938f220cb70db1d
#
_entry.id   c4e86ad2956dee434938f220cb70db1d
#
_cell.length_a   1.000
_cell.length_b   1.000
_cell.length_c   1.000
_cell.angle_alpha   90.00
_cell.angle_beta   90.00
_cell.angle_gamma   90.00
#
_symmetry.space_group_name_H-M   'P 1'
#
loop_
_entity.id
_entity.type
_entity.pdbx_description
1 polymer ?
#
loop_
_entity_poly.entity_id
_entity_poly.type
_entity_poly.pdbx_seq_one_letter_code
_entity_poly.pdbx_strand_id
1 'polypeptide(L)'
;MDCGNAERDKIAMSDFKTLIDRMDRLETRLTFQDDAIETLNKTVTEQLIRIDALTRQLLIFNERLQEAETQMPRPANEPPPHY
;
A
#
# COMPACT_ATOMS: atom_id res chain seq x y z
N MET A 1 6.51 -8.64 -60.56
CA MET A 1 6.58 -7.39 -59.82
C MET A 1 5.57 -7.26 -58.70
N ASP A 2 4.39 -7.76 -58.88
CA ASP A 2 3.34 -7.60 -57.89
C ASP A 2 3.49 -8.56 -56.72
N CYS A 3 4.19 -9.68 -56.87
CA CYS A 3 4.40 -10.64 -55.81
C CYS A 3 5.22 -10.07 -54.64
N GLY A 4 6.23 -9.25 -54.93
CA GLY A 4 7.05 -8.65 -53.88
C GLY A 4 6.31 -7.57 -53.09
N ASN A 5 5.44 -6.82 -53.74
CA ASN A 5 4.63 -5.81 -53.06
C ASN A 5 3.53 -6.46 -52.21
N ALA A 6 2.92 -7.52 -52.70
CA ALA A 6 1.91 -8.26 -51.91
C ALA A 6 2.51 -8.89 -50.66
N GLU A 7 3.72 -9.42 -50.74
CA GLU A 7 4.41 -9.95 -49.55
C GLU A 7 4.79 -8.86 -48.58
N ARG A 8 5.27 -7.72 -49.07
CA ARG A 8 5.56 -6.56 -48.20
C ARG A 8 4.31 -6.06 -47.49
N ASP A 9 3.21 -5.98 -48.20
CA ASP A 9 1.94 -5.55 -47.64
C ASP A 9 1.45 -6.54 -46.58
N LYS A 10 1.61 -7.85 -46.82
CA LYS A 10 1.26 -8.89 -45.84
C LYS A 10 2.13 -8.80 -44.60
N ILE A 11 3.43 -8.60 -44.76
CA ILE A 11 4.37 -8.46 -43.66
C ILE A 11 4.03 -7.19 -42.86
N ALA A 12 3.79 -6.08 -43.53
CA ALA A 12 3.42 -4.84 -42.89
C ALA A 12 2.11 -4.96 -42.13
N MET A 13 1.10 -5.62 -42.68
CA MET A 13 -0.15 -5.88 -42.00
C MET A 13 0.01 -6.82 -40.79
N SER A 14 0.85 -7.84 -40.95
CA SER A 14 1.15 -8.75 -39.86
C SER A 14 1.86 -8.03 -38.71
N ASP A 15 2.83 -7.18 -39.01
CA ASP A 15 3.53 -6.37 -38.02
C ASP A 15 2.57 -5.37 -37.38
N PHE A 16 1.69 -4.78 -38.13
CA PHE A 16 0.70 -3.84 -37.64
C PHE A 16 -0.26 -4.53 -36.64
N LYS A 17 -0.76 -5.71 -36.98
CA LYS A 17 -1.61 -6.49 -36.11
C LYS A 17 -0.88 -6.88 -34.83
N THR A 18 0.38 -7.27 -34.94
CA THR A 18 1.22 -7.62 -33.78
C THR A 18 1.36 -6.40 -32.87
N LEU A 19 1.58 -5.22 -33.43
CA LEU A 19 1.69 -3.98 -32.65
C LEU A 19 0.37 -3.65 -31.95
N ILE A 20 -0.76 -3.78 -32.64
CA ILE A 20 -2.07 -3.55 -32.04
C ILE A 20 -2.30 -4.52 -30.87
N ASP A 21 -2.00 -5.80 -31.05
CA ASP A 21 -2.13 -6.80 -30.00
C ASP A 21 -1.26 -6.46 -28.80
N ARG A 22 -0.03 -6.02 -29.03
CA ARG A 22 0.86 -5.57 -27.95
C ARG A 22 0.30 -4.36 -27.22
N MET A 23 -0.21 -3.41 -27.94
CA MET A 23 -0.83 -2.22 -27.35
C MET A 23 -2.04 -2.60 -26.50
N ASP A 24 -2.89 -3.48 -26.99
CA ASP A 24 -4.05 -3.96 -26.24
C ASP A 24 -3.64 -4.64 -24.94
N ARG A 25 -2.60 -5.46 -24.99
CA ARG A 25 -2.05 -6.12 -23.79
C ARG A 25 -1.48 -5.12 -22.81
N LEU A 26 -0.76 -4.13 -23.32
CA LEU A 26 -0.21 -3.07 -22.46
C LEU A 26 -1.30 -2.23 -21.83
N GLU A 27 -2.34 -1.87 -22.56
CA GLU A 27 -3.48 -1.15 -22.02
C GLU A 27 -4.17 -1.95 -20.92
N THR A 28 -4.36 -3.24 -21.14
CA THR A 28 -4.95 -4.12 -20.13
C THR A 28 -4.08 -4.17 -18.87
N ARG A 29 -2.77 -4.31 -19.03
CA ARG A 29 -1.84 -4.31 -17.89
C ARG A 29 -1.86 -2.98 -17.14
N LEU A 30 -1.88 -1.87 -17.87
CA LEU A 30 -1.95 -0.54 -17.27
C LEU A 30 -3.23 -0.37 -16.46
N THR A 31 -4.35 -0.81 -16.98
CA THR A 31 -5.62 -0.75 -16.27
C THR A 31 -5.55 -1.55 -14.95
N PHE A 32 -5.00 -2.76 -15.00
CA PHE A 32 -4.80 -3.57 -13.80
C PHE A 32 -3.86 -2.90 -12.81
N GLN A 33 -2.77 -2.32 -13.30
CA GLN A 33 -1.82 -1.64 -12.43
C GLN A 33 -2.42 -0.38 -11.81
N ASP A 34 -3.18 0.38 -12.57
CA ASP A 34 -3.87 1.55 -12.02
C ASP A 34 -4.84 1.16 -10.92
N ASP A 35 -5.62 0.12 -11.14
CA ASP A 35 -6.53 -0.39 -10.12
C ASP A 35 -5.78 -0.87 -8.88
N ALA A 36 -4.67 -1.57 -9.08
CA ALA A 36 -3.84 -2.05 -7.97
C ALA A 36 -3.25 -0.89 -7.18
N ILE A 37 -2.74 0.14 -7.86
CA ILE A 37 -2.19 1.33 -7.22
C ILE A 37 -3.28 2.05 -6.43
N GLU A 38 -4.45 2.22 -7.01
CA GLU A 38 -5.56 2.87 -6.34
C GLU A 38 -5.98 2.10 -5.08
N THR A 39 -6.08 0.79 -5.17
CA THR A 39 -6.39 -0.07 -4.02
C THR A 39 -5.30 0.00 -2.96
N LEU A 40 -4.04 -0.05 -3.37
CA LEU A 40 -2.91 0.07 -2.43
C LEU A 40 -2.90 1.44 -1.74
N ASN A 41 -3.11 2.51 -2.47
CA ASN A 41 -3.16 3.85 -1.89
C ASN A 41 -4.27 3.96 -0.86
N LYS A 42 -5.42 3.40 -1.14
CA LYS A 42 -6.56 3.36 -0.22
C LYS A 42 -6.22 2.57 1.04
N THR A 43 -5.63 1.40 0.85
CA THR A 43 -5.20 0.54 1.96
C THR A 43 -4.14 1.21 2.81
N VAL A 44 -3.13 1.82 2.20
CA VAL A 44 -2.08 2.55 2.93
C VAL A 44 -2.68 3.69 3.74
N THR A 45 -3.58 4.45 3.15
CA THR A 45 -4.25 5.56 3.85
C THR A 45 -5.04 5.04 5.05
N GLU A 46 -5.79 3.97 4.90
CA GLU A 46 -6.54 3.35 6.00
C GLU A 46 -5.61 2.86 7.10
N GLN A 47 -4.49 2.24 6.73
CA GLN A 47 -3.51 1.76 7.69
C GLN A 47 -2.85 2.92 8.45
N LEU A 48 -2.53 4.01 7.77
CA LEU A 48 -1.96 5.19 8.42
C LEU A 48 -2.93 5.80 9.43
N ILE A 49 -4.21 5.85 9.11
CA ILE A 49 -5.23 6.33 10.03
C ILE A 49 -5.32 5.43 11.27
N ARG A 50 -5.27 4.13 11.09
CA ARG A 50 -5.28 3.16 12.19
C ARG A 50 -4.04 3.28 13.08
N ILE A 51 -2.88 3.44 12.46
CA ILE A 51 -1.61 3.62 13.18
C ILE A 51 -1.68 4.89 14.00
N ASP A 52 -2.17 5.98 13.45
CA ASP A 52 -2.33 7.24 14.17
C ASP A 52 -3.28 7.08 15.36
N ALA A 53 -4.42 6.43 15.17
CA ALA A 53 -5.37 6.18 16.23
C ALA A 53 -4.77 5.31 17.34
N LEU A 54 -4.05 4.26 16.97
CA LEU A 54 -3.38 3.39 17.96
C LEU A 54 -2.30 4.14 18.71
N THR A 55 -1.53 4.98 18.03
CA THR A 55 -0.50 5.80 18.66
C THR A 55 -1.12 6.72 19.70
N ARG A 56 -2.23 7.37 19.38
CA ARG A 56 -2.94 8.22 20.34
C ARG A 56 -3.45 7.44 21.54
N GLN A 57 -3.99 6.26 21.31
CA GLN A 57 -4.46 5.39 22.40
C GLN A 57 -3.31 4.97 23.30
N LEU A 58 -2.16 4.65 22.73
CA LEU A 58 -0.97 4.30 23.50
C LEU A 58 -0.49 5.48 24.35
N LEU A 59 -0.50 6.68 23.81
CA LEU A 59 -0.11 7.87 24.55
C LEU A 59 -1.05 8.12 25.74
N ILE A 60 -2.35 8.01 25.50
CA ILE A 60 -3.36 8.18 26.57
C ILE A 60 -3.20 7.10 27.62
N PHE A 61 -3.00 5.86 27.20
CA PHE A 61 -2.79 4.74 28.12
C PHE A 61 -1.54 4.93 28.97
N ASN A 62 -0.46 5.39 28.36
CA ASN A 62 0.79 5.67 29.07
C ASN A 62 0.61 6.80 30.09
N GLU A 63 -0.12 7.87 29.74
CA GLU A 63 -0.43 8.94 30.67
C GLU A 63 -1.25 8.44 31.87
N ARG A 64 -2.24 7.60 31.61
CA ARG A 64 -3.07 7.01 32.67
C ARG A 64 -2.26 6.10 33.57
N LEU A 65 -1.33 5.33 33.01
CA LEU A 65 -0.42 4.51 33.80
C LEU A 65 0.47 5.36 34.70
N GLN A 66 1.02 6.44 34.17
CA GLN A 66 1.85 7.36 34.97
C GLN A 66 1.03 8.01 36.08
N GLU A 67 -0.18 8.44 35.79
CA GLU A 67 -1.07 8.98 36.81
C GLU A 67 -1.40 7.95 37.88
N ALA A 68 -1.69 6.71 37.48
CA ALA A 68 -1.97 5.64 38.43
C ALA A 68 -0.75 5.34 39.31
N GLU A 69 0.45 5.36 38.75
CA GLU A 69 1.68 5.16 39.51
C GLU A 69 1.92 6.29 40.50
N THR A 70 1.67 7.54 40.15
CA THR A 70 1.84 8.68 41.04
C THR A 70 0.75 8.73 42.10
N GLN A 71 -0.45 8.28 41.79
CA GLN A 71 -1.59 8.27 42.73
C GLN A 71 -1.63 7.05 43.64
N MET A 72 -0.90 6.00 43.28
CA MET A 72 -0.79 4.85 44.14
C MET A 72 -0.16 5.26 45.49
N PRO A 73 -0.89 5.14 46.60
CA PRO A 73 -0.26 5.44 47.87
C PRO A 73 0.84 4.40 48.11
N ARG A 74 2.06 4.85 48.08
CA ARG A 74 3.13 4.05 48.60
C ARG A 74 2.94 4.01 50.11
N PRO A 75 2.72 2.83 50.70
CA PRO A 75 2.68 2.77 52.15
C PRO A 75 4.00 3.31 52.69
N ALA A 76 3.92 4.34 53.48
CA ALA A 76 5.11 5.01 54.00
C ALA A 76 6.01 4.09 54.83
N ASN A 77 5.51 2.93 55.21
CA ASN A 77 6.20 1.96 56.06
C ASN A 77 6.72 0.74 55.30
N GLU A 78 6.46 0.65 54.01
CA GLU A 78 7.02 -0.46 53.27
C GLU A 78 8.45 -0.14 52.84
N PRO A 79 9.38 -1.04 53.07
CA PRO A 79 10.69 -0.88 52.50
C PRO A 79 10.58 -0.85 51.00
N PRO A 80 11.40 -0.04 50.32
CA PRO A 80 11.35 -0.01 48.86
C PRO A 80 11.53 -1.44 48.34
N PRO A 81 10.73 -1.82 47.35
CA PRO A 81 10.84 -3.16 46.80
C PRO A 81 12.27 -3.43 46.39
N HIS A 82 12.79 -4.53 46.85
CA HIS A 82 14.12 -4.99 46.51
C HIS A 82 14.03 -5.68 45.14
N TYR A 83 14.67 -5.17 44.18
CA TYR A 83 14.77 -5.80 42.90
C TYR A 83 16.22 -6.09 42.55
#